data_39cba872bb4d7a13833603b9e8be0cad
#
_entry.id   39cba872bb4d7a13833603b9e8be0cad
#
_cell.length_a   1.000
_cell.length_b   1.000
_cell.length_c   1.000
_cell.angle_alpha   90.00
_cell.angle_beta   90.00
_cell.angle_gamma   90.00
#
_symmetry.space_group_name_H-M   'P 1'
#
loop_
_entity.id
_entity.type
_entity.pdbx_description
1 polymer ?
#
loop_
_entity_poly.entity_id
_entity_poly.type
_entity_poly.pdbx_seq_one_letter_code
_entity_poly.pdbx_strand_id
1 'polypeptide(L)'
;MRVGLEKLESYERVAVKALLDSGATGLFMDTIFVREKGFRMEQIKKPLLVKNVDGTVNVRKAITHQVECNMFFKGHVERVRMDVCNLGKTEVILGMPWLAAHNPEIDWEKGEVKMTRCPPICGKRKQEEKKSEVKKVERGEDKEVLKKLVPKRFWR
;
A
#
# COMPACT_ATOMS: atom_id res chain seq x y z
N MET A 1 -1.64 8.84 -8.11
CA MET A 1 -0.62 8.74 -7.04
C MET A 1 0.21 7.46 -7.24
N ARG A 2 1.54 7.47 -7.08
CA ARG A 2 2.34 6.24 -7.10
C ARG A 2 2.53 5.71 -5.69
N VAL A 3 2.22 4.44 -5.46
CA VAL A 3 2.39 3.77 -4.16
C VAL A 3 3.19 2.48 -4.33
N GLY A 4 3.78 2.01 -3.24
CA GLY A 4 4.36 0.67 -3.16
C GLY A 4 3.40 -0.26 -2.44
N LEU A 5 3.14 -1.43 -2.99
CA LEU A 5 2.38 -2.49 -2.33
C LEU A 5 3.32 -3.64 -1.99
N GLU A 6 3.35 -4.06 -0.74
CA GLU A 6 4.20 -5.14 -0.26
C GLU A 6 3.35 -6.34 0.11
N LYS A 7 3.68 -7.49 -0.46
CA LYS A 7 3.06 -8.77 -0.13
C LYS A 7 3.40 -9.19 1.29
N LEU A 8 2.46 -9.73 2.02
CA LEU A 8 2.66 -10.12 3.42
C LEU A 8 3.53 -11.37 3.58
N GLU A 9 3.47 -12.27 2.59
CA GLU A 9 4.17 -13.56 2.65
C GLU A 9 5.62 -13.45 2.21
N SER A 10 5.88 -12.75 1.10
CA SER A 10 7.21 -12.66 0.47
C SER A 10 7.96 -11.37 0.75
N TYR A 11 7.27 -10.36 1.30
CA TYR A 11 7.79 -8.99 1.48
C TYR A 11 8.24 -8.31 0.18
N GLU A 12 7.84 -8.87 -0.95
CA GLU A 12 8.10 -8.29 -2.26
C GLU A 12 7.26 -7.03 -2.46
N ARG A 13 7.90 -5.95 -2.89
CA ARG A 13 7.25 -4.66 -3.18
C ARG A 13 7.02 -4.48 -4.66
N VAL A 14 5.81 -4.08 -4.99
CA VAL A 14 5.37 -3.76 -6.34
C VAL A 14 4.98 -2.29 -6.37
N ALA A 15 5.60 -1.52 -7.27
CA ALA A 15 5.18 -0.14 -7.52
C ALA A 15 3.93 -0.13 -8.40
N VAL A 16 2.94 0.68 -8.02
CA VAL A 16 1.66 0.77 -8.72
C VAL A 16 1.16 2.21 -8.78
N LYS A 17 0.37 2.51 -9.79
CA LYS A 17 -0.35 3.78 -9.91
C LYS A 17 -1.75 3.63 -9.32
N ALA A 18 -1.98 4.23 -8.15
CA ALA A 18 -3.30 4.29 -7.53
C ALA A 18 -4.09 5.52 -7.99
N LEU A 19 -5.35 5.31 -8.31
CA LEU A 19 -6.34 6.36 -8.55
C LEU A 19 -6.95 6.77 -7.22
N LEU A 20 -7.00 8.07 -6.93
CA LEU A 20 -7.79 8.62 -5.83
C LEU A 20 -9.19 8.93 -6.37
N ASP A 21 -10.21 8.29 -5.79
CA ASP A 21 -11.58 8.39 -6.27
C ASP A 21 -12.55 8.58 -5.11
N SER A 22 -13.01 9.82 -4.91
CA SER A 22 -13.99 10.16 -3.87
C SER A 22 -15.37 9.57 -4.12
N GLY A 23 -15.67 9.12 -5.33
CA GLY A 23 -16.91 8.42 -5.69
C GLY A 23 -16.88 6.92 -5.37
N ALA A 24 -15.71 6.35 -5.15
CA ALA A 24 -15.58 4.95 -4.80
C ALA A 24 -15.82 4.72 -3.30
N THR A 25 -16.62 3.71 -2.96
CA THR A 25 -17.04 3.41 -1.58
C THR A 25 -16.11 2.44 -0.84
N GLY A 26 -15.00 2.03 -1.46
CA GLY A 26 -14.02 1.10 -0.91
C GLY A 26 -12.63 1.30 -1.49
N LEU A 27 -11.73 0.38 -1.16
CA LEU A 27 -10.41 0.25 -1.75
C LEU A 27 -10.46 -0.95 -2.68
N PHE A 28 -9.98 -0.78 -3.91
CA PHE A 28 -10.11 -1.83 -4.92
C PHE A 28 -8.78 -2.11 -5.61
N MET A 29 -8.57 -3.37 -5.97
CA MET A 29 -7.43 -3.84 -6.74
C MET A 29 -7.91 -4.65 -7.95
N ASP A 30 -7.29 -4.40 -9.11
CA ASP A 30 -7.68 -5.07 -10.35
C ASP A 30 -7.37 -6.57 -10.34
N THR A 31 -8.30 -7.38 -10.83
CA THR A 31 -8.18 -8.84 -10.85
C THR A 31 -6.97 -9.34 -11.65
N ILE A 32 -6.68 -8.70 -12.80
CA ILE A 32 -5.54 -9.08 -13.66
C ILE A 32 -4.25 -8.70 -12.96
N PHE A 33 -4.17 -7.48 -12.43
CA PHE A 33 -3.02 -7.00 -11.67
C PHE A 33 -2.68 -7.92 -10.47
N VAL A 34 -3.69 -8.33 -9.69
CA VAL A 34 -3.53 -9.25 -8.56
C VAL A 34 -2.89 -10.57 -9.00
N ARG A 35 -3.38 -11.14 -10.09
CA ARG A 35 -2.88 -12.42 -10.63
C ARG A 35 -1.46 -12.29 -11.21
N GLU A 36 -1.22 -11.28 -12.03
CA GLU A 36 0.09 -11.05 -12.66
C GLU A 36 1.20 -10.76 -11.65
N LYS A 37 0.86 -10.01 -10.59
CA LYS A 37 1.82 -9.68 -9.53
C LYS A 37 1.88 -10.74 -8.42
N GLY A 38 1.00 -11.74 -8.45
CA GLY A 38 1.01 -12.85 -7.50
C GLY A 38 0.65 -12.44 -6.08
N PHE A 39 -0.32 -11.53 -5.92
CA PHE A 39 -0.89 -11.24 -4.59
C PHE A 39 -1.81 -12.38 -4.16
N ARG A 40 -1.74 -12.75 -2.89
CA ARG A 40 -2.63 -13.75 -2.30
C ARG A 40 -4.04 -13.19 -2.16
N MET A 41 -5.00 -13.86 -2.77
CA MET A 41 -6.42 -13.56 -2.62
C MET A 41 -7.03 -14.38 -1.49
N GLU A 42 -7.81 -13.75 -0.64
CA GLU A 42 -8.60 -14.38 0.40
C GLU A 42 -10.09 -14.26 0.07
N GLN A 43 -10.82 -15.37 0.19
CA GLN A 43 -12.26 -15.38 -0.05
C GLN A 43 -12.97 -14.68 1.11
N ILE A 44 -13.87 -13.75 0.80
CA ILE A 44 -14.69 -13.08 1.81
C ILE A 44 -15.93 -13.94 2.13
N LYS A 45 -16.36 -13.92 3.41
CA LYS A 45 -17.48 -14.74 3.89
C LYS A 45 -18.81 -14.41 3.22
N LYS A 46 -19.04 -13.14 2.90
CA LYS A 46 -20.26 -12.67 2.23
C LYS A 46 -19.86 -11.85 1.01
N PRO A 47 -20.25 -12.26 -0.19
CA PRO A 47 -20.00 -11.49 -1.41
C PRO A 47 -20.57 -10.07 -1.29
N LEU A 48 -19.77 -9.08 -1.72
CA LEU A 48 -20.19 -7.69 -1.77
C LEU A 48 -20.83 -7.41 -3.14
N LEU A 49 -22.07 -6.92 -3.12
CA LEU A 49 -22.77 -6.55 -4.34
C LEU A 49 -22.29 -5.15 -4.80
N VAL A 50 -21.81 -5.08 -6.02
CA VAL A 50 -21.43 -3.80 -6.63
C VAL A 50 -22.67 -3.06 -7.08
N LYS A 51 -22.85 -1.83 -6.59
CA LYS A 51 -23.89 -0.92 -7.09
C LYS A 51 -23.32 -0.04 -8.18
N ASN A 52 -24.05 0.14 -9.25
CA ASN A 52 -23.75 1.12 -10.29
C ASN A 52 -24.07 2.53 -9.78
N VAL A 53 -23.59 3.56 -10.48
CA VAL A 53 -23.84 4.97 -10.14
C VAL A 53 -25.34 5.32 -10.08
N ASP A 54 -26.15 4.62 -10.88
CA ASP A 54 -27.62 4.76 -10.88
C ASP A 54 -28.33 4.02 -9.73
N GLY A 55 -27.57 3.38 -8.82
CA GLY A 55 -28.08 2.62 -7.69
C GLY A 55 -28.52 1.18 -8.01
N THR A 56 -28.47 0.74 -9.27
CA THR A 56 -28.79 -0.64 -9.64
C THR A 56 -27.72 -1.60 -9.12
N VAL A 57 -28.17 -2.79 -8.66
CA VAL A 57 -27.27 -3.84 -8.17
C VAL A 57 -26.80 -4.71 -9.31
N ASN A 58 -25.48 -4.80 -9.50
CA ASN A 58 -24.90 -5.70 -10.49
C ASN A 58 -24.58 -7.05 -9.85
N VAL A 59 -25.56 -7.96 -9.87
CA VAL A 59 -25.43 -9.30 -9.27
C VAL A 59 -24.33 -10.14 -9.92
N ARG A 60 -24.02 -9.89 -11.20
CA ARG A 60 -22.97 -10.60 -11.95
C ARG A 60 -21.55 -10.16 -11.61
N LYS A 61 -21.40 -9.03 -10.90
CA LYS A 61 -20.12 -8.46 -10.52
C LYS A 61 -19.92 -8.44 -8.99
N ALA A 62 -20.43 -9.44 -8.29
CA ALA A 62 -20.20 -9.56 -6.87
C ALA A 62 -18.69 -9.72 -6.59
N ILE A 63 -18.19 -8.95 -5.63
CA ILE A 63 -16.83 -9.08 -5.12
C ILE A 63 -16.82 -10.26 -4.15
N THR A 64 -15.95 -11.22 -4.41
CA THR A 64 -15.84 -12.46 -3.63
C THR A 64 -14.49 -12.63 -2.95
N HIS A 65 -13.50 -11.83 -3.32
CA HIS A 65 -12.13 -11.93 -2.82
C HIS A 65 -11.58 -10.57 -2.41
N GLN A 66 -10.64 -10.61 -1.47
CA GLN A 66 -9.85 -9.48 -1.00
C GLN A 66 -8.36 -9.81 -1.06
N VAL A 67 -7.54 -8.77 -1.12
CA VAL A 67 -6.08 -8.83 -0.91
C VAL A 67 -5.74 -8.00 0.31
N GLU A 68 -4.94 -8.55 1.21
CA GLU A 68 -4.34 -7.81 2.32
C GLU A 68 -2.85 -7.60 2.05
N CYS A 69 -2.38 -6.36 2.15
CA CYS A 69 -0.99 -6.00 1.89
C CYS A 69 -0.57 -4.76 2.69
N ASN A 70 0.73 -4.48 2.73
CA ASN A 70 1.22 -3.20 3.24
C ASN A 70 1.31 -2.19 2.10
N MET A 71 0.82 -0.98 2.31
CA MET A 71 0.90 0.11 1.35
C MET A 71 1.87 1.20 1.85
N PHE A 72 2.74 1.65 0.95
CA PHE A 72 3.78 2.64 1.21
C PHE A 72 3.60 3.87 0.32
N PHE A 73 3.64 5.03 0.90
CA PHE A 73 3.64 6.30 0.17
C PHE A 73 4.39 7.38 0.95
N LYS A 74 5.49 7.92 0.40
CA LYS A 74 6.25 9.06 0.97
C LYS A 74 6.45 9.01 2.50
N GLY A 75 6.82 7.87 3.02
CA GLY A 75 7.02 7.72 4.47
C GLY A 75 5.78 7.25 5.25
N HIS A 76 4.62 7.30 4.65
CA HIS A 76 3.41 6.68 5.16
C HIS A 76 3.44 5.18 4.89
N VAL A 77 3.11 4.40 5.90
CA VAL A 77 2.98 2.92 5.80
C VAL A 77 1.73 2.51 6.54
N GLU A 78 0.92 1.70 5.89
CA GLU A 78 -0.27 1.13 6.50
C GLU A 78 -0.56 -0.27 5.95
N ARG A 79 -1.29 -1.06 6.73
CA ARG A 79 -1.87 -2.32 6.28
C ARG A 79 -3.25 -2.07 5.73
N VAL A 80 -3.48 -2.48 4.48
CA VAL A 80 -4.74 -2.25 3.77
C VAL A 80 -5.37 -3.56 3.32
N ARG A 81 -6.69 -3.57 3.26
CA ARG A 81 -7.48 -4.59 2.58
C ARG A 81 -8.16 -3.96 1.38
N MET A 82 -7.98 -4.59 0.24
CA MET A 82 -8.55 -4.13 -1.03
C MET A 82 -9.44 -5.21 -1.62
N ASP A 83 -10.62 -4.82 -2.04
CA ASP A 83 -11.57 -5.69 -2.72
C ASP A 83 -11.09 -5.95 -4.15
N VAL A 84 -11.14 -7.22 -4.58
CA VAL A 84 -10.67 -7.62 -5.91
C VAL A 84 -11.81 -7.60 -6.90
N CYS A 85 -11.70 -6.74 -7.90
CA CYS A 85 -12.69 -6.66 -8.98
C CYS A 85 -12.03 -6.21 -10.29
N ASN A 86 -12.77 -6.29 -11.40
CA ASN A 86 -12.26 -5.80 -12.68
C ASN A 86 -12.36 -4.29 -12.73
N LEU A 87 -11.22 -3.61 -12.79
CA LEU A 87 -11.10 -2.15 -12.88
C LEU A 87 -10.73 -1.64 -14.28
N GLY A 88 -10.61 -2.55 -15.24
CA GLY A 88 -10.23 -2.22 -16.62
C GLY A 88 -8.77 -1.80 -16.73
N LYS A 89 -8.52 -0.50 -16.95
CA LYS A 89 -7.15 0.02 -17.10
C LYS A 89 -6.52 0.55 -15.81
N THR A 90 -7.26 0.53 -14.71
CA THR A 90 -6.81 1.02 -13.41
C THR A 90 -6.37 -0.15 -12.54
N GLU A 91 -5.19 -0.09 -11.96
CA GLU A 91 -4.64 -1.19 -11.15
C GLU A 91 -5.18 -1.15 -9.71
N VAL A 92 -5.24 0.06 -9.12
CA VAL A 92 -5.67 0.29 -7.73
C VAL A 92 -6.54 1.54 -7.63
N ILE A 93 -7.61 1.47 -6.86
CA ILE A 93 -8.46 2.61 -6.48
C ILE A 93 -8.42 2.77 -4.97
N LEU A 94 -8.11 3.98 -4.52
CA LEU A 94 -8.24 4.41 -3.13
C LEU A 94 -9.48 5.31 -3.02
N GLY A 95 -10.55 4.76 -2.49
CA GLY A 95 -11.84 5.43 -2.41
C GLY A 95 -12.03 6.29 -1.17
N MET A 96 -13.27 6.74 -0.98
CA MET A 96 -13.63 7.67 0.10
C MET A 96 -13.24 7.20 1.51
N PRO A 97 -13.33 5.90 1.88
CA PRO A 97 -12.90 5.46 3.20
C PRO A 97 -11.44 5.77 3.49
N TRP A 98 -10.55 5.59 2.51
CA TRP A 98 -9.14 5.93 2.63
C TRP A 98 -8.92 7.44 2.67
N LEU A 99 -9.58 8.18 1.78
CA LEU A 99 -9.49 9.63 1.72
C LEU A 99 -9.97 10.29 3.02
N ALA A 100 -11.07 9.80 3.60
CA ALA A 100 -11.60 10.31 4.85
C ALA A 100 -10.68 10.02 6.04
N ALA A 101 -10.11 8.80 6.11
CA ALA A 101 -9.22 8.39 7.19
C ALA A 101 -7.89 9.18 7.21
N HIS A 102 -7.35 9.49 6.03
CA HIS A 102 -6.03 10.12 5.89
C HIS A 102 -6.10 11.62 5.62
N ASN A 103 -7.24 12.11 5.11
CA ASN A 103 -7.49 13.51 4.77
C ASN A 103 -6.26 14.20 4.14
N PRO A 104 -5.71 13.67 3.03
CA PRO A 104 -4.49 14.18 2.43
C PRO A 104 -4.69 15.59 1.87
N GLU A 105 -3.63 16.37 1.83
CA GLU A 105 -3.61 17.60 1.05
C GLU A 105 -3.33 17.28 -0.40
N ILE A 106 -4.25 17.67 -1.29
CA ILE A 106 -4.14 17.40 -2.72
C ILE A 106 -4.01 18.72 -3.48
N ASP A 107 -2.88 18.90 -4.16
CA ASP A 107 -2.67 19.95 -5.13
C ASP A 107 -3.11 19.41 -6.50
N TRP A 108 -4.31 19.76 -6.91
CA TRP A 108 -4.89 19.26 -8.16
C TRP A 108 -4.20 19.83 -9.41
N GLU A 109 -3.64 21.05 -9.30
CA GLU A 109 -2.93 21.69 -10.40
C GLU A 109 -1.60 20.97 -10.69
N LYS A 110 -0.85 20.62 -9.63
CA LYS A 110 0.43 19.93 -9.75
C LYS A 110 0.31 18.40 -9.70
N GLY A 111 -0.86 17.87 -9.35
CA GLY A 111 -1.06 16.44 -9.14
C GLY A 111 -0.29 15.89 -7.95
N GLU A 112 -0.01 16.72 -6.94
CA GLU A 112 0.74 16.34 -5.74
C GLU A 112 -0.18 15.95 -4.59
N VAL A 113 0.25 14.94 -3.82
CA VAL A 113 -0.43 14.48 -2.61
C VAL A 113 0.54 14.54 -1.44
N LYS A 114 0.10 15.16 -0.33
CA LYS A 114 0.85 15.26 0.93
C LYS A 114 0.07 14.64 2.08
N MET A 115 0.74 13.77 2.86
CA MET A 115 0.15 13.04 3.98
C MET A 115 0.39 13.78 5.31
N THR A 116 -0.14 14.99 5.42
CA THR A 116 0.10 15.88 6.58
C THR A 116 -0.89 15.66 7.72
N ARG A 117 -2.05 15.05 7.44
CA ARG A 117 -3.16 14.90 8.38
C ARG A 117 -3.51 13.44 8.70
N CYS A 118 -2.71 12.48 8.22
CA CYS A 118 -3.01 11.08 8.48
C CYS A 118 -2.86 10.74 9.98
N PRO A 119 -3.55 9.67 10.45
CA PRO A 119 -3.46 9.25 11.85
C PRO A 119 -2.02 9.05 12.32
N PRO A 120 -1.69 9.37 13.60
CA PRO A 120 -0.32 9.25 14.11
C PRO A 120 0.28 7.84 14.05
N ILE A 121 -0.54 6.82 13.94
CA ILE A 121 -0.12 5.42 13.79
C ILE A 121 0.53 5.15 12.43
N CYS A 122 0.16 5.94 11.42
CA CYS A 122 0.78 5.90 10.11
C CYS A 122 2.20 6.49 10.20
N GLY A 123 3.22 5.71 9.93
CA GLY A 123 4.63 6.15 10.01
C GLY A 123 5.36 5.78 11.29
N LYS A 124 4.72 5.37 12.38
CA LYS A 124 5.41 4.89 13.58
C LYS A 124 6.30 3.68 13.31
N ARG A 125 5.95 2.81 12.38
CA ARG A 125 6.76 1.65 12.00
C ARG A 125 8.13 2.03 11.43
N LYS A 126 8.25 3.14 10.69
CA LYS A 126 9.55 3.61 10.17
C LYS A 126 10.49 4.13 11.26
N GLN A 127 9.95 4.71 12.33
CA GLN A 127 10.78 5.20 13.44
C GLN A 127 11.31 4.04 14.29
N GLU A 128 10.55 2.96 14.43
CA GLU A 128 10.98 1.77 15.19
C GLU A 128 12.01 0.96 14.40
N GLU A 129 11.84 0.78 13.09
CA GLU A 129 12.85 0.12 12.23
C GLU A 129 14.17 0.91 12.21
N LYS A 130 14.13 2.23 12.01
CA LYS A 130 15.34 3.07 12.08
C LYS A 130 15.98 3.07 13.46
N LYS A 131 15.18 3.10 14.55
CA LYS A 131 15.71 3.01 15.92
C LYS A 131 16.31 1.65 16.22
N SER A 132 15.75 0.56 15.69
CA SER A 132 16.30 -0.78 15.86
C SER A 132 17.58 -0.98 15.05
N GLU A 133 17.67 -0.44 13.82
CA GLU A 133 18.90 -0.46 13.02
C GLU A 133 20.01 0.40 13.64
N VAL A 134 19.70 1.62 14.08
CA VAL A 134 20.65 2.48 14.77
C VAL A 134 21.13 1.85 16.09
N LYS A 135 20.23 1.26 16.89
CA LYS A 135 20.61 0.54 18.11
C LYS A 135 21.45 -0.71 17.85
N LYS A 136 21.23 -1.42 16.74
CA LYS A 136 22.09 -2.55 16.33
C LYS A 136 23.50 -2.09 15.96
N VAL A 137 23.64 -0.99 15.22
CA VAL A 137 24.93 -0.39 14.88
C VAL A 137 25.66 0.11 16.13
N GLU A 138 24.96 0.72 17.07
CA GLU A 138 25.54 1.21 18.34
C GLU A 138 25.97 0.07 19.27
N ARG A 139 25.32 -1.11 19.24
CA ARG A 139 25.73 -2.28 20.04
C ARG A 139 26.88 -3.07 19.46
N GLY A 140 27.40 -2.73 18.29
CA GLY A 140 28.57 -3.35 17.70
C GLY A 140 28.38 -4.78 17.20
N GLU A 141 27.13 -5.25 17.07
CA GLU A 141 26.80 -6.61 16.66
C GLU A 141 27.09 -6.87 15.17
N ASP A 142 27.27 -5.83 14.36
CA ASP A 142 27.52 -5.93 12.92
C ASP A 142 28.93 -5.43 12.47
N LYS A 143 29.92 -5.41 13.36
CA LYS A 143 31.29 -5.01 12.98
C LYS A 143 31.91 -5.91 11.89
N GLU A 144 31.43 -7.12 11.75
CA GLU A 144 31.92 -8.07 10.75
C GLU A 144 31.31 -7.83 9.35
N VAL A 145 30.09 -7.33 9.29
CA VAL A 145 29.39 -7.01 8.03
C VAL A 145 29.98 -5.76 7.39
N LEU A 146 30.33 -4.76 8.19
CA LEU A 146 30.97 -3.53 7.72
C LEU A 146 32.37 -3.76 7.14
N LYS A 147 33.12 -4.71 7.67
CA LYS A 147 34.46 -5.09 7.13
C LYS A 147 34.36 -5.74 5.75
N LYS A 148 33.22 -6.36 5.39
CA LYS A 148 33.00 -6.97 4.08
C LYS A 148 32.50 -6.00 3.01
N LEU A 149 31.92 -4.87 3.41
CA LEU A 149 31.29 -3.89 2.50
C LEU A 149 32.19 -2.69 2.15
N VAL A 150 33.26 -2.45 2.91
CA VAL A 150 34.18 -1.31 2.66
C VAL A 150 35.50 -1.84 2.08
N PRO A 151 35.90 -1.40 0.89
CA PRO A 151 37.18 -1.77 0.31
C PRO A 151 38.36 -1.36 1.19
N LYS A 152 39.36 -2.24 1.39
CA LYS A 152 40.55 -2.01 2.23
C LYS A 152 41.34 -0.71 2.00
N ARG A 153 41.10 -0.01 0.88
CA ARG A 153 41.75 1.26 0.53
C ARG A 153 41.29 2.49 1.35
N PHE A 154 40.25 2.33 2.17
CA PHE A 154 39.71 3.40 3.02
C PHE A 154 40.19 3.35 4.48
N TRP A 155 41.04 2.40 4.83
CA TRP A 155 41.64 2.26 6.17
C TRP A 155 43.08 2.72 6.13
N ARG A 156 43.29 4.04 6.23
CA ARG A 156 44.62 4.65 6.58
C ARG A 156 44.39 5.64 7.69
#